data_bf1674f9484c0a6006c33d4dd0df45fc
#
_entry.id   bf1674f9484c0a6006c33d4dd0df45fc
#
_cell.length_a   1.000
_cell.length_b   1.000
_cell.length_c   1.000
_cell.angle_alpha   90.00
_cell.angle_beta   90.00
_cell.angle_gamma   90.00
#
_symmetry.space_group_name_H-M   'P 1'
#
loop_
_entity.id
_entity.type
_entity.pdbx_description
1 polymer ?
#
loop_
_entity_poly.entity_id
_entity_poly.type
_entity_poly.pdbx_seq_one_letter_code
_entity_poly.pdbx_strand_id
1 'polypeptide(L)'
;YKSILEALIHAGAVNEAEVKVVSIHSEHLDQANSKEQLKSLDGLIVAPGFGGRGIEGKIDAITYVRKNKIPFFGICLGMQMAVIEYSRNILNHRNANSTEINENTDYPVIDLMESQKGIINKGGTMRLGAWDCKLIKGSKLVKVYGQEVIGERHRHRYEFNNKYLSEVLESGPFKVAGINPQTNLVEIVEDQEHPW
;
A
#
# COMPACT_ATOMS: atom_id res chain seq x y z
N TYR A 1 6.95 -13.41 4.54
CA TYR A 1 7.51 -12.58 5.62
C TYR A 1 7.07 -13.13 6.97
N LYS A 2 8.04 -13.74 7.72
CA LYS A 2 7.76 -14.34 9.02
C LYS A 2 7.17 -13.34 10.02
N SER A 3 7.68 -12.10 10.03
CA SER A 3 7.19 -11.05 10.93
C SER A 3 5.70 -10.72 10.75
N ILE A 4 5.16 -10.80 9.54
CA ILE A 4 3.73 -10.59 9.30
C ILE A 4 2.91 -11.72 9.93
N LEU A 5 3.37 -12.97 9.77
CA LEU A 5 2.69 -14.12 10.39
C LEU A 5 2.70 -14.02 11.90
N GLU A 6 3.84 -13.66 12.50
CA GLU A 6 3.95 -13.45 13.96
C GLU A 6 3.07 -12.29 14.44
N ALA A 7 3.03 -11.17 13.70
CA ALA A 7 2.15 -10.06 14.02
C ALA A 7 0.67 -10.46 14.02
N LEU A 8 0.25 -11.29 13.08
CA LEU A 8 -1.12 -11.83 13.02
C LEU A 8 -1.44 -12.73 14.21
N ILE A 9 -0.48 -13.55 14.65
CA ILE A 9 -0.63 -14.39 15.86
C ILE A 9 -0.80 -13.50 17.10
N HIS A 10 0.04 -12.47 17.25
CA HIS A 10 -0.05 -11.54 18.39
C HIS A 10 -1.38 -10.76 18.36
N ALA A 11 -1.80 -10.28 17.18
CA ALA A 11 -3.08 -9.60 17.03
C ALA A 11 -4.26 -10.52 17.37
N GLY A 12 -4.22 -11.78 16.93
CA GLY A 12 -5.22 -12.79 17.27
C GLY A 12 -5.31 -13.01 18.78
N ALA A 13 -4.18 -13.15 19.46
CA ALA A 13 -4.14 -13.35 20.91
C ALA A 13 -4.76 -12.17 21.69
N VAL A 14 -4.45 -10.93 21.29
CA VAL A 14 -5.00 -9.73 21.93
C VAL A 14 -6.50 -9.56 21.68
N ASN A 15 -6.97 -9.98 20.51
CA ASN A 15 -8.38 -9.84 20.12
C ASN A 15 -9.21 -11.11 20.35
N GLU A 16 -8.67 -12.12 21.04
CA GLU A 16 -9.33 -13.41 21.34
C GLU A 16 -9.86 -14.08 20.06
N ALA A 17 -9.10 -14.00 18.97
CA ALA A 17 -9.46 -14.51 17.65
C ALA A 17 -8.40 -15.46 17.11
N GLU A 18 -8.84 -16.57 16.52
CA GLU A 18 -7.97 -17.45 15.76
C GLU A 18 -7.76 -16.89 14.35
N VAL A 19 -6.52 -16.63 13.97
CA VAL A 19 -6.18 -16.12 12.63
C VAL A 19 -5.66 -17.26 11.77
N LYS A 20 -6.45 -17.67 10.78
CA LYS A 20 -6.05 -18.63 9.75
C LYS A 20 -5.49 -17.91 8.54
N VAL A 21 -4.20 -18.04 8.29
CA VAL A 21 -3.53 -17.42 7.16
C VAL A 21 -3.60 -18.33 5.92
N VAL A 22 -4.17 -17.79 4.83
CA VAL A 22 -4.20 -18.42 3.51
C VAL A 22 -3.21 -17.67 2.61
N SER A 23 -2.14 -18.34 2.18
CA SER A 23 -1.13 -17.77 1.28
C SER A 23 -1.53 -17.96 -0.17
N ILE A 24 -1.69 -16.87 -0.90
CA ILE A 24 -2.07 -16.86 -2.32
C ILE A 24 -0.93 -16.23 -3.13
N HIS A 25 -0.52 -16.92 -4.20
CA HIS A 25 0.46 -16.39 -5.14
C HIS A 25 -0.21 -15.44 -6.14
N SER A 26 0.16 -14.17 -6.09
CA SER A 26 -0.45 -13.14 -6.93
C SER A 26 -0.26 -13.35 -8.44
N GLU A 27 0.73 -14.13 -8.85
CA GLU A 27 0.90 -14.51 -10.27
C GLU A 27 -0.22 -15.41 -10.79
N HIS A 28 -0.95 -16.07 -9.90
CA HIS A 28 -2.07 -16.95 -10.23
C HIS A 28 -3.43 -16.26 -10.07
N LEU A 29 -3.43 -14.97 -9.73
CA LEU A 29 -4.65 -14.17 -9.62
C LEU A 29 -4.86 -13.33 -10.87
N ASP A 30 -6.10 -13.31 -11.33
CA ASP A 30 -6.63 -12.46 -12.39
C ASP A 30 -8.08 -12.08 -12.09
N GLN A 31 -8.68 -11.24 -12.93
CA GLN A 31 -10.07 -10.82 -12.76
C GLN A 31 -11.07 -11.98 -12.81
N ALA A 32 -10.76 -13.05 -13.54
CA ALA A 32 -11.65 -14.19 -13.72
C ALA A 32 -11.70 -15.08 -12.47
N ASN A 33 -10.57 -15.26 -11.77
CA ASN A 33 -10.45 -16.19 -10.64
C ASN A 33 -10.40 -15.53 -9.26
N SER A 34 -10.17 -14.21 -9.16
CA SER A 34 -10.08 -13.48 -7.89
C SER A 34 -11.30 -13.69 -7.00
N LYS A 35 -12.51 -13.71 -7.56
CA LYS A 35 -13.73 -13.97 -6.81
C LYS A 35 -13.68 -15.32 -6.09
N GLU A 36 -13.28 -16.37 -6.79
CA GLU A 36 -13.26 -17.73 -6.20
C GLU A 36 -12.20 -17.85 -5.11
N GLN A 37 -11.03 -17.28 -5.34
CA GLN A 37 -9.90 -17.33 -4.42
C GLN A 37 -10.10 -16.48 -3.15
N LEU A 38 -10.84 -15.37 -3.24
CA LEU A 38 -10.91 -14.35 -2.19
C LEU A 38 -12.26 -14.29 -1.47
N LYS A 39 -13.34 -14.90 -1.99
CA LYS A 39 -14.71 -14.76 -1.47
C LYS A 39 -14.90 -15.23 -0.03
N SER A 40 -14.04 -16.11 0.47
CA SER A 40 -14.12 -16.68 1.81
C SER A 40 -13.18 -16.03 2.82
N LEU A 41 -12.48 -14.97 2.42
CA LEU A 41 -11.53 -14.26 3.28
C LEU A 41 -12.23 -13.16 4.05
N ASP A 42 -11.89 -13.02 5.33
CA ASP A 42 -12.36 -11.95 6.21
C ASP A 42 -11.49 -10.69 6.10
N GLY A 43 -10.31 -10.79 5.46
CA GLY A 43 -9.40 -9.69 5.20
C GLY A 43 -8.29 -10.09 4.23
N LEU A 44 -7.68 -9.10 3.58
CA LEU A 44 -6.56 -9.27 2.66
C LEU A 44 -5.36 -8.45 3.11
N ILE A 45 -4.19 -9.08 3.21
CA ILE A 45 -2.91 -8.39 3.33
C ILE A 45 -2.13 -8.55 2.02
N VAL A 46 -1.74 -7.44 1.40
CA VAL A 46 -0.75 -7.44 0.32
C VAL A 46 0.61 -7.12 0.91
N ALA A 47 1.46 -8.14 0.94
CA ALA A 47 2.77 -8.10 1.57
C ALA A 47 3.78 -7.21 0.81
N PRO A 48 4.88 -6.78 1.47
CA PRO A 48 5.99 -6.10 0.83
C PRO A 48 6.59 -6.91 -0.33
N GLY A 49 7.24 -6.23 -1.27
CA GLY A 49 7.92 -6.85 -2.39
C GLY A 49 8.65 -5.82 -3.25
N PHE A 50 9.28 -6.30 -4.32
CA PHE A 50 10.00 -5.49 -5.30
C PHE A 50 9.75 -6.04 -6.71
N GLY A 51 9.90 -5.16 -7.72
CA GLY A 51 9.81 -5.52 -9.12
C GLY A 51 8.40 -5.83 -9.62
N GLY A 52 8.32 -6.23 -10.89
CA GLY A 52 7.04 -6.34 -11.62
C GLY A 52 6.27 -7.66 -11.46
N ARG A 53 6.79 -8.61 -10.68
CA ARG A 53 6.24 -9.97 -10.59
C ARG A 53 4.90 -10.01 -9.85
N GLY A 54 3.87 -10.53 -10.51
CA GLY A 54 2.53 -10.70 -9.93
C GLY A 54 1.83 -9.40 -9.55
N ILE A 55 2.20 -8.28 -10.16
CA ILE A 55 1.66 -6.95 -9.88
C ILE A 55 0.19 -6.86 -10.26
N GLU A 56 -0.16 -7.27 -11.47
CA GLU A 56 -1.55 -7.18 -11.92
C GLU A 56 -2.48 -8.05 -11.05
N GLY A 57 -2.05 -9.24 -10.65
CA GLY A 57 -2.82 -10.07 -9.72
C GLY A 57 -3.01 -9.43 -8.33
N LYS A 58 -2.04 -8.64 -7.85
CA LYS A 58 -2.23 -7.85 -6.62
C LYS A 58 -3.26 -6.75 -6.82
N ILE A 59 -3.21 -6.05 -7.95
CA ILE A 59 -4.17 -5.00 -8.31
C ILE A 59 -5.59 -5.58 -8.46
N ASP A 60 -5.72 -6.75 -9.10
CA ASP A 60 -7.00 -7.45 -9.24
C ASP A 60 -7.56 -7.89 -7.88
N ALA A 61 -6.69 -8.40 -6.98
CA ALA A 61 -7.09 -8.74 -5.63
C ALA A 61 -7.57 -7.50 -4.84
N ILE A 62 -6.86 -6.38 -4.93
CA ILE A 62 -7.26 -5.13 -4.29
C ILE A 62 -8.59 -4.62 -4.86
N THR A 63 -8.75 -4.67 -6.20
CA THR A 63 -10.02 -4.33 -6.87
C THR A 63 -11.18 -5.16 -6.31
N TYR A 64 -10.97 -6.47 -6.16
CA TYR A 64 -11.98 -7.37 -5.62
C TYR A 64 -12.36 -6.99 -4.18
N VAL A 65 -11.39 -6.86 -3.28
CA VAL A 65 -11.69 -6.57 -1.86
C VAL A 65 -12.28 -5.18 -1.67
N ARG A 66 -11.84 -4.17 -2.43
CA ARG A 66 -12.43 -2.83 -2.41
C ARG A 66 -13.91 -2.88 -2.81
N LYS A 67 -14.25 -3.54 -3.93
CA LYS A 67 -15.63 -3.67 -4.43
C LYS A 67 -16.54 -4.45 -3.48
N ASN A 68 -15.99 -5.43 -2.76
CA ASN A 68 -16.75 -6.30 -1.85
C ASN A 68 -16.66 -5.89 -0.38
N LYS A 69 -16.03 -4.74 -0.09
CA LYS A 69 -15.88 -4.21 1.27
C LYS A 69 -15.20 -5.18 2.24
N ILE A 70 -14.26 -5.96 1.75
CA ILE A 70 -13.42 -6.85 2.56
C ILE A 70 -12.25 -6.04 3.11
N PRO A 71 -11.99 -6.04 4.43
CA PRO A 71 -10.85 -5.34 5.02
C PRO A 71 -9.53 -5.61 4.30
N PHE A 72 -8.76 -4.53 4.06
CA PHE A 72 -7.53 -4.59 3.30
C PHE A 72 -6.38 -3.88 4.03
N PHE A 73 -5.20 -4.48 4.00
CA PHE A 73 -3.98 -3.86 4.46
C PHE A 73 -2.82 -4.05 3.47
N GLY A 74 -2.34 -2.97 2.90
CA GLY A 74 -1.21 -2.96 1.97
C GLY A 74 0.07 -2.48 2.64
N ILE A 75 1.11 -3.31 2.67
CA ILE A 75 2.39 -2.99 3.29
C ILE A 75 3.43 -2.71 2.21
N CYS A 76 4.05 -1.52 2.22
CA CYS A 76 5.10 -1.11 1.27
C CYS A 76 4.58 -1.22 -0.18
N LEU A 77 5.01 -2.23 -0.96
CA LEU A 77 4.49 -2.50 -2.30
C LEU A 77 2.95 -2.65 -2.30
N GLY A 78 2.37 -3.20 -1.24
CA GLY A 78 0.91 -3.32 -1.11
C GLY A 78 0.18 -1.98 -1.08
N MET A 79 0.71 -0.98 -0.38
CA MET A 79 0.20 0.39 -0.42
C MET A 79 0.34 0.99 -1.82
N GLN A 80 1.50 0.82 -2.46
CA GLN A 80 1.73 1.32 -3.82
C GLN A 80 0.74 0.73 -4.82
N MET A 81 0.43 -0.57 -4.70
CA MET A 81 -0.58 -1.22 -5.55
C MET A 81 -1.99 -0.70 -5.29
N ALA A 82 -2.32 -0.34 -4.04
CA ALA A 82 -3.61 0.27 -3.72
C ALA A 82 -3.75 1.67 -4.37
N VAL A 83 -2.68 2.47 -4.35
CA VAL A 83 -2.63 3.77 -5.05
C VAL A 83 -2.83 3.60 -6.55
N ILE A 84 -2.15 2.63 -7.16
CA ILE A 84 -2.27 2.33 -8.60
C ILE A 84 -3.68 1.84 -8.93
N GLU A 85 -4.24 0.93 -8.12
CA GLU A 85 -5.60 0.42 -8.30
C GLU A 85 -6.63 1.55 -8.27
N TYR A 86 -6.55 2.41 -7.25
CA TYR A 86 -7.45 3.55 -7.12
C TYR A 86 -7.33 4.50 -8.31
N SER A 87 -6.12 4.83 -8.71
CA SER A 87 -5.86 5.70 -9.85
C SER A 87 -6.43 5.13 -11.15
N ARG A 88 -6.25 3.84 -11.40
CA ARG A 88 -6.76 3.17 -12.62
C ARG A 88 -8.27 3.04 -12.65
N ASN A 89 -8.87 2.60 -11.54
CA ASN A 89 -10.25 2.13 -11.52
C ASN A 89 -11.25 3.16 -11.00
N ILE A 90 -10.79 4.18 -10.24
CA ILE A 90 -11.66 5.25 -9.73
C ILE A 90 -11.41 6.56 -10.48
N LEU A 91 -10.16 6.95 -10.69
CA LEU A 91 -9.81 8.19 -11.38
C LEU A 91 -9.72 8.02 -12.92
N ASN A 92 -9.87 6.80 -13.44
CA ASN A 92 -9.77 6.46 -14.85
C ASN A 92 -8.40 6.72 -15.51
N HIS A 93 -7.33 6.79 -14.73
CA HIS A 93 -5.95 6.84 -15.22
C HIS A 93 -5.48 5.44 -15.60
N ARG A 94 -6.00 4.88 -16.68
CA ARG A 94 -5.83 3.47 -17.07
C ARG A 94 -4.40 2.98 -17.12
N ASN A 95 -3.44 3.87 -17.43
CA ASN A 95 -2.01 3.57 -17.49
C ASN A 95 -1.24 3.94 -16.22
N ALA A 96 -1.93 4.32 -15.12
CA ALA A 96 -1.26 4.64 -13.87
C ALA A 96 -0.40 3.46 -13.39
N ASN A 97 0.84 3.77 -12.99
CA ASN A 97 1.81 2.75 -12.60
C ASN A 97 2.90 3.32 -11.69
N SER A 98 3.78 2.45 -11.23
CA SER A 98 5.08 2.78 -10.68
C SER A 98 6.12 2.83 -11.79
N THR A 99 7.03 3.81 -11.75
CA THR A 99 8.18 3.86 -12.66
C THR A 99 9.19 2.73 -12.41
N GLU A 100 9.08 1.98 -11.30
CA GLU A 100 9.80 0.72 -11.10
C GLU A 100 9.33 -0.37 -12.06
N ILE A 101 8.05 -0.36 -12.41
CA ILE A 101 7.39 -1.41 -13.20
C ILE A 101 7.30 -1.00 -14.68
N ASN A 102 6.94 0.26 -14.92
CA ASN A 102 6.86 0.83 -16.26
C ASN A 102 7.42 2.26 -16.24
N GLU A 103 8.66 2.40 -16.70
CA GLU A 103 9.36 3.70 -16.75
C GLU A 103 8.67 4.73 -17.65
N ASN A 104 7.85 4.28 -18.61
CA ASN A 104 7.17 5.12 -19.60
C ASN A 104 5.67 5.29 -19.31
N THR A 105 5.24 5.11 -18.06
CA THR A 105 3.82 5.31 -17.71
C THR A 105 3.40 6.77 -17.85
N ASP A 106 2.20 7.00 -18.39
CA ASP A 106 1.63 8.35 -18.51
C ASP A 106 1.29 8.97 -17.15
N TYR A 107 1.02 8.12 -16.16
CA TYR A 107 0.65 8.53 -14.80
C TYR A 107 1.55 7.83 -13.77
N PRO A 108 2.77 8.33 -13.54
CA PRO A 108 3.70 7.78 -12.54
C PRO A 108 3.27 8.17 -11.12
N VAL A 109 2.18 7.56 -10.63
CA VAL A 109 1.63 7.84 -9.28
C VAL A 109 2.53 7.30 -8.17
N ILE A 110 3.40 6.35 -8.50
CA ILE A 110 4.53 5.89 -7.69
C ILE A 110 5.79 6.16 -8.50
N ASP A 111 6.73 6.90 -7.94
CA ASP A 111 7.94 7.31 -8.65
C ASP A 111 9.19 7.22 -7.78
N LEU A 112 10.32 7.26 -8.43
CA LEU A 112 11.62 7.32 -7.79
C LEU A 112 11.73 8.63 -6.98
N MET A 113 12.18 8.53 -5.73
CA MET A 113 12.43 9.72 -4.91
C MET A 113 13.40 10.67 -5.63
N GLU A 114 13.18 11.97 -5.50
CA GLU A 114 14.07 12.99 -6.10
C GLU A 114 15.53 12.80 -5.67
N SER A 115 15.76 12.44 -4.41
CA SER A 115 17.09 12.13 -3.87
C SER A 115 17.75 10.89 -4.49
N GLN A 116 16.98 10.07 -5.22
CA GLN A 116 17.45 8.85 -5.89
C GLN A 116 17.67 9.06 -7.39
N LYS A 117 17.22 10.18 -7.96
CA LYS A 117 17.42 10.53 -9.37
C LYS A 117 18.89 10.85 -9.63
N GLY A 118 19.45 10.26 -10.68
CA GLY A 118 20.85 10.48 -11.08
C GLY A 118 21.90 9.66 -10.32
N ILE A 119 21.51 8.76 -9.42
CA ILE A 119 22.46 7.90 -8.72
C ILE A 119 22.85 6.71 -9.60
N ILE A 120 24.14 6.65 -10.00
CA ILE A 120 24.72 5.60 -10.83
C ILE A 120 24.89 4.30 -10.03
N ASN A 121 25.38 4.37 -8.79
CA ASN A 121 25.57 3.25 -7.89
C ASN A 121 24.37 3.07 -6.96
N LYS A 122 23.48 2.16 -7.33
CA LYS A 122 22.21 1.91 -6.62
C LYS A 122 22.35 1.23 -5.24
N GLY A 123 23.54 0.78 -4.86
CA GLY A 123 23.79 0.11 -3.57
C GLY A 123 23.78 1.11 -2.40
N GLY A 124 23.03 0.83 -1.35
CA GLY A 124 23.02 1.63 -0.11
C GLY A 124 22.27 2.97 -0.17
N THR A 125 21.60 3.29 -1.27
CA THR A 125 20.90 4.58 -1.45
C THR A 125 19.40 4.52 -1.18
N MET A 126 18.86 3.35 -0.83
CA MET A 126 17.45 3.19 -0.44
C MET A 126 17.16 3.96 0.85
N ARG A 127 15.92 4.41 1.00
CA ARG A 127 15.42 4.86 2.29
C ARG A 127 15.35 3.68 3.24
N LEU A 128 16.19 3.69 4.27
CA LEU A 128 16.38 2.57 5.19
C LEU A 128 16.21 3.02 6.65
N GLY A 129 15.75 2.08 7.49
CA GLY A 129 15.66 2.26 8.94
C GLY A 129 14.36 2.91 9.40
N ALA A 130 14.35 3.35 10.65
CA ALA A 130 13.19 3.98 11.27
C ALA A 130 13.10 5.45 10.84
N TRP A 131 11.90 5.84 10.45
CA TRP A 131 11.56 7.21 10.05
C TRP A 131 10.28 7.63 10.76
N ASP A 132 10.19 8.89 11.13
CA ASP A 132 9.00 9.43 11.75
C ASP A 132 7.87 9.53 10.73
N CYS A 133 6.68 9.14 11.16
CA CYS A 133 5.44 9.34 10.44
C CYS A 133 4.47 10.10 11.34
N LYS A 134 4.08 11.29 10.93
CA LYS A 134 3.03 12.07 11.59
C LYS A 134 1.69 11.63 11.06
N LEU A 135 0.86 11.07 11.94
CA LEU A 135 -0.49 10.65 11.61
C LEU A 135 -1.43 11.84 11.46
N ILE A 136 -2.29 11.78 10.47
CA ILE A 136 -3.30 12.81 10.23
C ILE A 136 -4.45 12.65 11.22
N LYS A 137 -4.77 13.74 11.91
CA LYS A 137 -5.86 13.77 12.90
C LYS A 137 -7.17 13.34 12.24
N GLY A 138 -7.86 12.40 12.89
CA GLY A 138 -9.10 11.83 12.37
C GLY A 138 -8.93 10.56 11.54
N SER A 139 -7.71 10.17 11.17
CA SER A 139 -7.45 8.88 10.54
C SER A 139 -7.74 7.71 11.50
N LYS A 140 -8.07 6.56 10.95
CA LYS A 140 -8.29 5.32 11.73
C LYS A 140 -7.05 4.94 12.53
N LEU A 141 -5.86 5.20 11.97
CA LEU A 141 -4.59 4.82 12.55
C LEU A 141 -4.23 5.60 13.83
N VAL A 142 -4.66 6.85 13.97
CA VAL A 142 -4.49 7.59 15.24
C VAL A 142 -5.11 6.81 16.41
N LYS A 143 -6.27 6.18 16.19
CA LYS A 143 -6.93 5.35 17.22
C LYS A 143 -6.18 4.05 17.48
N VAL A 144 -5.60 3.45 16.45
CA VAL A 144 -4.85 2.18 16.55
C VAL A 144 -3.53 2.36 17.29
N TYR A 145 -2.77 3.40 16.93
CA TYR A 145 -1.47 3.66 17.55
C TYR A 145 -1.56 4.41 18.88
N GLY A 146 -2.64 5.15 19.12
CA GLY A 146 -2.82 5.95 20.35
C GLY A 146 -1.85 7.13 20.48
N GLN A 147 -1.18 7.53 19.40
CA GLN A 147 -0.20 8.62 19.37
C GLN A 147 -0.20 9.31 18.00
N GLU A 148 0.28 10.55 17.95
CA GLU A 148 0.28 11.36 16.72
C GLU A 148 1.51 11.16 15.84
N VAL A 149 2.64 10.75 16.42
CA VAL A 149 3.88 10.48 15.70
C VAL A 149 4.34 9.07 16.00
N ILE A 150 4.60 8.29 14.97
CA ILE A 150 5.06 6.91 15.06
C ILE A 150 6.37 6.74 14.31
N GLY A 151 7.17 5.76 14.72
CA GLY A 151 8.39 5.37 14.00
C GLY A 151 8.13 4.12 13.17
N GLU A 152 8.20 4.25 11.85
CA GLU A 152 8.03 3.13 10.93
C GLU A 152 9.34 2.75 10.25
N ARG A 153 9.56 1.45 10.04
CA ARG A 153 10.77 0.96 9.36
C ARG A 153 10.54 0.89 7.86
N HIS A 154 11.42 1.57 7.13
CA HIS A 154 11.37 1.66 5.69
C HIS A 154 12.48 0.85 5.02
N ARG A 155 12.17 0.31 3.85
CA ARG A 155 13.13 -0.26 2.91
C ARG A 155 12.56 -0.15 1.51
N HIS A 156 12.62 1.04 0.94
CA HIS A 156 12.14 1.27 -0.43
C HIS A 156 12.88 2.44 -1.10
N ARG A 157 12.71 2.55 -2.39
CA ARG A 157 13.30 3.54 -3.27
C ARG A 157 12.23 4.37 -3.98
N TYR A 158 11.08 3.76 -4.21
CA TYR A 158 9.93 4.36 -4.87
C TYR A 158 8.90 4.74 -3.82
N GLU A 159 8.31 5.91 -4.01
CA GLU A 159 7.36 6.54 -3.09
C GLU A 159 6.13 7.01 -3.83
N PHE A 160 5.09 7.36 -3.10
CA PHE A 160 3.97 8.10 -3.67
C PHE A 160 4.48 9.40 -4.30
N ASN A 161 4.09 9.64 -5.54
CA ASN A 161 4.48 10.85 -6.25
C ASN A 161 3.59 12.03 -5.83
N ASN A 162 4.12 12.94 -5.01
CA ASN A 162 3.38 14.08 -4.47
C ASN A 162 2.81 15.03 -5.55
N LYS A 163 3.22 14.94 -6.81
CA LYS A 163 2.57 15.64 -7.93
C LYS A 163 1.10 15.26 -8.11
N TYR A 164 0.74 14.04 -7.70
CA TYR A 164 -0.61 13.50 -7.76
C TYR A 164 -1.39 13.62 -6.45
N LEU A 165 -0.83 14.31 -5.42
CA LEU A 165 -1.42 14.41 -4.09
C LEU A 165 -2.87 14.89 -4.15
N SER A 166 -3.08 16.04 -4.81
CA SER A 166 -4.40 16.68 -4.93
C SER A 166 -5.40 15.79 -5.67
N GLU A 167 -4.97 15.18 -6.76
CA GLU A 167 -5.85 14.38 -7.60
C GLU A 167 -6.20 13.02 -6.98
N VAL A 168 -5.20 12.32 -6.41
CA VAL A 168 -5.38 10.95 -5.92
C VAL A 168 -5.87 10.93 -4.47
N LEU A 169 -5.34 11.80 -3.61
CA LEU A 169 -5.52 11.70 -2.16
C LEU A 169 -6.33 12.86 -1.53
N GLU A 170 -6.77 13.85 -2.30
CA GLU A 170 -7.58 14.95 -1.79
C GLU A 170 -8.98 15.01 -2.41
N SER A 171 -9.16 14.44 -3.61
CA SER A 171 -10.41 14.57 -4.40
C SER A 171 -11.51 13.58 -4.03
N GLY A 172 -11.22 12.49 -3.31
CA GLY A 172 -12.17 11.41 -3.02
C GLY A 172 -12.05 10.86 -1.59
N PRO A 173 -12.58 9.67 -1.31
CA PRO A 173 -12.50 9.02 0.00
C PRO A 173 -11.10 8.48 0.33
N PHE A 174 -10.24 8.31 -0.66
CA PHE A 174 -8.87 7.84 -0.50
C PHE A 174 -7.99 9.00 -0.06
N LYS A 175 -7.52 8.98 1.19
CA LYS A 175 -6.91 10.12 1.87
C LYS A 175 -5.53 9.79 2.41
N VAL A 176 -4.71 10.82 2.56
CA VAL A 176 -3.48 10.74 3.35
C VAL A 176 -3.84 10.51 4.81
N ALA A 177 -3.23 9.49 5.42
CA ALA A 177 -3.38 9.17 6.83
C ALA A 177 -2.08 9.35 7.63
N GLY A 178 -0.93 9.43 6.96
CA GLY A 178 0.35 9.70 7.57
C GLY A 178 1.37 10.31 6.61
N ILE A 179 2.19 11.22 7.11
CA ILE A 179 3.21 11.95 6.34
C ILE A 179 4.52 11.97 7.13
N ASN A 180 5.63 11.77 6.43
CA ASN A 180 6.95 12.03 7.02
C ASN A 180 7.15 13.54 7.23
N PRO A 181 7.41 14.01 8.46
CA PRO A 181 7.47 15.44 8.76
C PRO A 181 8.71 16.15 8.18
N GLN A 182 9.78 15.42 7.84
CA GLN A 182 11.01 15.97 7.30
C GLN A 182 10.99 16.10 5.77
N THR A 183 10.38 15.10 5.09
CA THR A 183 10.40 15.00 3.62
C THR A 183 9.07 15.33 2.97
N ASN A 184 7.99 15.42 3.75
CA ASN A 184 6.59 15.52 3.28
C ASN A 184 6.14 14.36 2.37
N LEU A 185 6.84 13.22 2.44
CA LEU A 185 6.43 12.03 1.72
C LEU A 185 5.20 11.40 2.38
N VAL A 186 4.28 10.93 1.55
CA VAL A 186 3.11 10.18 2.02
C VAL A 186 3.55 8.79 2.47
N GLU A 187 3.30 8.49 3.74
CA GLU A 187 3.68 7.22 4.37
C GLU A 187 2.51 6.25 4.46
N ILE A 188 1.32 6.80 4.68
CA ILE A 188 0.11 6.03 4.92
C ILE A 188 -1.05 6.68 4.18
N VAL A 189 -1.83 5.82 3.54
CA VAL A 189 -3.11 6.19 2.92
C VAL A 189 -4.23 5.34 3.48
N GLU A 190 -5.44 5.89 3.54
CA GLU A 190 -6.63 5.14 3.91
C GLU A 190 -7.83 5.51 3.03
N ASP A 191 -8.67 4.54 2.74
CA ASP A 191 -9.99 4.77 2.17
C ASP A 191 -11.01 4.95 3.31
N GLN A 192 -11.57 6.15 3.44
CA GLN A 192 -12.49 6.51 4.52
C GLN A 192 -13.84 5.82 4.39
N GLU A 193 -14.24 5.42 3.19
CA GLU A 193 -15.48 4.71 2.90
C GLU A 193 -15.33 3.18 2.91
N HIS A 194 -14.12 2.67 3.09
CA HIS A 194 -13.83 1.24 3.20
C HIS A 194 -13.73 0.82 4.67
N PRO A 195 -14.14 -0.39 5.05
CA PRO A 195 -14.10 -0.83 6.44
C PRO A 195 -12.69 -0.77 7.05
N TRP A 196 -11.68 -1.07 6.25
CA TRP A 196 -10.28 -0.96 6.64
C TRP A 196 -9.40 -0.88 5.40
#